data_a83b6875ccadffaafd63a76111f4b721
#
_entry.id   a83b6875ccadffaafd63a76111f4b721
#
_cell.length_a   1.000
_cell.length_b   1.000
_cell.length_c   1.000
_cell.angle_alpha   90.00
_cell.angle_beta   90.00
_cell.angle_gamma   90.00
#
_symmetry.space_group_name_H-M   'P 1'
#
loop_
_entity.id
_entity.type
_entity.pdbx_description
1 polymer ?
#
loop_
_entity_poly.entity_id
_entity_poly.type
_entity_poly.pdbx_seq_one_letter_code
_entity_poly.pdbx_strand_id
1 'polypeptide(L)'
;MISLVIPTYRSPEILDICLKSATENQSKKNEIIVVVDGFAEESSHILKKYTDQITILTFKNNKGMQTALNFGVMNASNETICIINDDNVLCKDWDKIIEEDLHPGNVLTINQIEPTGPGMFNFPVKDFGQPSEFKYDEYLEYEPTIRHSRLTVDGGIFPFAMSKQDYMTVGGFDTMYQSPFICDWDFFLKLELTGKTFSRTSKGHFYHFGSTATKNGKDGAMFKATEGPAADLFEYKWGIRPKLYANNSHNPKTGEIIKGIKL
;
A
#
# COMPACT_ATOMS: atom_id res chain seq x y z
N MET A 1 18.64 3.95 -1.16
CA MET A 1 18.08 2.60 -0.89
C MET A 1 16.75 2.75 -0.18
N ILE A 2 15.84 1.84 -0.44
CA ILE A 2 14.46 1.86 0.03
C ILE A 2 14.21 0.60 0.87
N SER A 3 13.41 0.71 1.92
CA SER A 3 12.84 -0.44 2.63
C SER A 3 11.42 -0.65 2.12
N LEU A 4 11.20 -1.70 1.34
CA LEU A 4 9.88 -2.13 0.88
C LEU A 4 9.22 -2.99 1.96
N VAL A 5 8.06 -2.58 2.46
CA VAL A 5 7.32 -3.27 3.52
C VAL A 5 6.05 -3.88 2.94
N ILE A 6 5.90 -5.20 3.10
CA ILE A 6 4.82 -6.01 2.54
C ILE A 6 4.15 -6.80 3.66
N PRO A 7 2.97 -6.41 4.13
CA PRO A 7 2.18 -7.26 5.01
C PRO A 7 1.54 -8.38 4.17
N THR A 8 1.44 -9.57 4.70
CA THR A 8 0.74 -10.68 4.04
C THR A 8 -0.08 -11.51 5.02
N TYR A 9 -1.24 -11.94 4.56
CA TYR A 9 -2.16 -12.77 5.32
C TYR A 9 -2.86 -13.79 4.43
N ARG A 10 -2.50 -15.08 4.55
CA ARG A 10 -3.17 -16.23 3.90
C ARG A 10 -3.33 -16.13 2.37
N SER A 11 -2.38 -15.51 1.68
CA SER A 11 -2.44 -15.25 0.23
C SER A 11 -1.15 -15.70 -0.49
N PRO A 12 -0.74 -16.98 -0.39
CA PRO A 12 0.58 -17.42 -0.85
C PRO A 12 0.79 -17.24 -2.36
N GLU A 13 -0.23 -17.49 -3.19
CA GLU A 13 -0.11 -17.40 -4.66
C GLU A 13 0.11 -15.94 -5.12
N ILE A 14 -0.60 -15.01 -4.52
CA ILE A 14 -0.46 -13.58 -4.81
C ILE A 14 0.89 -13.06 -4.31
N LEU A 15 1.27 -13.47 -3.09
CA LEU A 15 2.55 -13.12 -2.49
C LEU A 15 3.74 -13.57 -3.38
N ASP A 16 3.66 -14.74 -4.03
CA ASP A 16 4.72 -15.23 -4.91
C ASP A 16 4.97 -14.25 -6.09
N ILE A 17 3.91 -13.79 -6.74
CA ILE A 17 4.01 -12.83 -7.84
C ILE A 17 4.51 -11.47 -7.35
N CYS A 18 4.00 -11.01 -6.20
CA CYS A 18 4.45 -9.78 -5.56
C CYS A 18 5.96 -9.83 -5.28
N LEU A 19 6.45 -10.89 -4.63
CA LEU A 19 7.87 -11.04 -4.30
C LEU A 19 8.74 -11.20 -5.55
N LYS A 20 8.27 -11.96 -6.56
CA LYS A 20 8.96 -12.04 -7.84
C LYS A 20 9.18 -10.64 -8.42
N SER A 21 8.13 -9.86 -8.53
CA SER A 21 8.23 -8.51 -9.09
C SER A 21 9.08 -7.56 -8.23
N ALA A 22 8.95 -7.64 -6.91
CA ALA A 22 9.72 -6.81 -6.00
C ALA A 22 11.23 -7.07 -6.09
N THR A 23 11.62 -8.34 -6.27
CA THR A 23 13.04 -8.75 -6.33
C THR A 23 13.64 -8.62 -7.72
N GLU A 24 12.91 -8.95 -8.78
CA GLU A 24 13.43 -8.96 -10.16
C GLU A 24 13.36 -7.59 -10.84
N ASN A 25 12.41 -6.72 -10.46
CA ASN A 25 12.17 -5.43 -11.14
C ASN A 25 12.83 -4.23 -10.44
N GLN A 26 13.59 -4.44 -9.38
CA GLN A 26 14.37 -3.36 -8.75
C GLN A 26 15.63 -3.02 -9.58
N SER A 27 15.99 -1.74 -9.65
CA SER A 27 17.19 -1.29 -10.37
C SER A 27 18.48 -1.57 -9.60
N LYS A 28 18.40 -1.67 -8.28
CA LYS A 28 19.48 -2.00 -7.36
C LYS A 28 18.92 -2.80 -6.18
N LYS A 29 19.80 -3.47 -5.43
CA LYS A 29 19.36 -4.25 -4.27
C LYS A 29 18.82 -3.31 -3.18
N ASN A 30 17.53 -3.46 -2.87
CA ASN A 30 16.85 -2.78 -1.77
C ASN A 30 16.54 -3.77 -0.64
N GLU A 31 16.16 -3.23 0.51
CA GLU A 31 15.65 -4.03 1.62
C GLU A 31 14.17 -4.35 1.38
N ILE A 32 13.83 -5.64 1.42
CA ILE A 32 12.44 -6.10 1.29
C ILE A 32 12.06 -6.82 2.58
N ILE A 33 11.06 -6.30 3.27
CA ILE A 33 10.58 -6.83 4.55
C ILE A 33 9.16 -7.37 4.35
N VAL A 34 9.00 -8.67 4.56
CA VAL A 34 7.70 -9.35 4.52
C VAL A 34 7.24 -9.60 5.95
N VAL A 35 6.06 -9.10 6.29
CA VAL A 35 5.46 -9.33 7.60
C VAL A 35 4.30 -10.29 7.46
N VAL A 36 4.50 -11.53 7.91
CA VAL A 36 3.48 -12.59 7.88
C VAL A 36 2.61 -12.47 9.11
N ASP A 37 1.37 -12.06 8.92
CA ASP A 37 0.42 -11.78 10.00
C ASP A 37 -0.40 -13.01 10.41
N GLY A 38 0.29 -14.03 10.95
CA GLY A 38 -0.27 -15.33 11.29
C GLY A 38 -0.29 -16.33 10.12
N PHE A 39 -0.54 -17.60 10.41
CA PHE A 39 -0.61 -18.68 9.42
C PHE A 39 0.65 -18.80 8.52
N ALA A 40 1.82 -18.62 9.11
CA ALA A 40 3.09 -18.62 8.38
C ALA A 40 3.35 -19.91 7.60
N GLU A 41 2.80 -21.03 8.03
CA GLU A 41 2.88 -22.32 7.36
C GLU A 41 2.25 -22.31 5.96
N GLU A 42 1.16 -21.55 5.76
CA GLU A 42 0.49 -21.45 4.46
C GLU A 42 1.40 -20.80 3.39
N SER A 43 2.24 -19.83 3.78
CA SER A 43 3.14 -19.12 2.89
C SER A 43 4.60 -19.63 2.92
N SER A 44 4.92 -20.61 3.77
CA SER A 44 6.31 -21.04 4.02
C SER A 44 7.03 -21.53 2.78
N HIS A 45 6.34 -22.22 1.88
CA HIS A 45 6.91 -22.74 0.63
C HIS A 45 7.25 -21.63 -0.37
N ILE A 46 6.50 -20.53 -0.35
CA ILE A 46 6.79 -19.34 -1.15
C ILE A 46 7.98 -18.58 -0.54
N LEU A 47 7.92 -18.27 0.75
CA LEU A 47 8.95 -17.50 1.43
C LEU A 47 10.33 -18.14 1.32
N LYS A 48 10.41 -19.48 1.32
CA LYS A 48 11.66 -20.22 1.11
C LYS A 48 12.33 -19.94 -0.22
N LYS A 49 11.61 -19.55 -1.27
CA LYS A 49 12.21 -19.22 -2.57
C LYS A 49 13.02 -17.92 -2.51
N TYR A 50 12.75 -17.05 -1.56
CA TYR A 50 13.27 -15.67 -1.48
C TYR A 50 14.13 -15.41 -0.23
N THR A 51 14.45 -16.42 0.59
CA THR A 51 15.14 -16.27 1.89
C THR A 51 16.43 -15.44 1.83
N ASP A 52 17.17 -15.49 0.73
CA ASP A 52 18.43 -14.75 0.57
C ASP A 52 18.21 -13.29 0.10
N GLN A 53 16.97 -12.92 -0.20
CA GLN A 53 16.61 -11.63 -0.79
C GLN A 53 15.70 -10.78 0.08
N ILE A 54 15.01 -11.39 1.06
CA ILE A 54 14.01 -10.72 1.90
C ILE A 54 14.28 -10.95 3.39
N THR A 55 13.80 -10.02 4.20
CA THR A 55 13.68 -10.20 5.65
C THR A 55 12.26 -10.65 5.98
N ILE A 56 12.13 -11.76 6.69
CA ILE A 56 10.84 -12.33 7.06
C ILE A 56 10.58 -12.06 8.54
N LEU A 57 9.50 -11.35 8.83
CA LEU A 57 8.98 -11.14 10.17
C LEU A 57 7.65 -11.87 10.31
N THR A 58 7.41 -12.53 11.43
CA THR A 58 6.21 -13.35 11.60
C THR A 58 5.50 -13.09 12.93
N PHE A 59 4.18 -13.03 12.90
CA PHE A 59 3.36 -13.16 14.09
C PHE A 59 2.78 -14.59 14.18
N LYS A 60 2.71 -15.10 15.39
CA LYS A 60 2.10 -16.42 15.63
C LYS A 60 0.60 -16.42 15.27
N ASN A 61 -0.09 -15.31 15.56
CA ASN A 61 -1.51 -15.13 15.31
C ASN A 61 -1.71 -13.82 14.57
N ASN A 62 -2.82 -13.70 13.82
CA ASN A 62 -3.21 -12.46 13.19
C ASN A 62 -3.29 -11.31 14.22
N LYS A 63 -2.63 -10.20 13.90
CA LYS A 63 -2.58 -8.96 14.70
C LYS A 63 -3.21 -7.77 13.97
N GLY A 64 -3.60 -7.96 12.73
CA GLY A 64 -4.14 -6.94 11.85
C GLY A 64 -3.07 -6.21 11.03
N MET A 65 -3.49 -5.78 9.85
CA MET A 65 -2.63 -5.12 8.86
C MET A 65 -1.85 -3.94 9.47
N GLN A 66 -2.49 -3.13 10.31
CA GLN A 66 -1.91 -1.96 10.96
C GLN A 66 -0.71 -2.33 11.84
N THR A 67 -0.86 -3.40 12.63
CA THR A 67 0.23 -3.91 13.48
C THR A 67 1.35 -4.48 12.63
N ALA A 68 1.01 -5.21 11.56
CA ALA A 68 1.98 -5.78 10.64
C ALA A 68 2.80 -4.68 9.94
N LEU A 69 2.14 -3.64 9.44
CA LEU A 69 2.79 -2.50 8.81
C LEU A 69 3.71 -1.75 9.78
N ASN A 70 3.21 -1.41 10.97
CA ASN A 70 4.01 -0.73 11.98
C ASN A 70 5.25 -1.55 12.34
N PHE A 71 5.10 -2.86 12.53
CA PHE A 71 6.20 -3.75 12.86
C PHE A 71 7.23 -3.83 11.72
N GLY A 72 6.78 -3.91 10.48
CA GLY A 72 7.65 -3.87 9.30
C GLY A 72 8.44 -2.57 9.20
N VAL A 73 7.78 -1.42 9.34
CA VAL A 73 8.44 -0.09 9.31
C VAL A 73 9.42 0.10 10.47
N MET A 74 9.08 -0.37 11.67
CA MET A 74 10.01 -0.30 12.81
C MET A 74 11.31 -1.06 12.56
N ASN A 75 11.24 -2.18 11.84
CA ASN A 75 12.40 -3.01 11.48
C ASN A 75 13.10 -2.57 10.18
N ALA A 76 12.57 -1.59 9.46
CA ALA A 76 13.19 -1.05 8.25
C ALA A 76 14.50 -0.31 8.57
N SER A 77 15.54 -0.55 7.78
CA SER A 77 16.87 0.05 7.99
C SER A 77 17.08 1.36 7.24
N ASN A 78 16.27 1.63 6.20
CA ASN A 78 16.45 2.79 5.35
C ASN A 78 15.51 3.94 5.76
N GLU A 79 15.92 5.17 5.49
CA GLU A 79 15.13 6.37 5.74
C GLU A 79 13.92 6.49 4.79
N THR A 80 14.04 5.99 3.58
CA THR A 80 12.92 5.90 2.65
C THR A 80 12.23 4.55 2.80
N ILE A 81 10.94 4.57 3.06
CA ILE A 81 10.08 3.40 3.10
C ILE A 81 9.10 3.42 1.93
N CYS A 82 8.81 2.26 1.39
CA CYS A 82 7.71 2.04 0.45
C CYS A 82 6.80 0.96 1.04
N ILE A 83 5.52 1.24 1.12
CA ILE A 83 4.51 0.34 1.69
C ILE A 83 3.58 -0.09 0.57
N ILE A 84 3.43 -1.39 0.40
CA ILE A 84 2.54 -1.99 -0.58
C ILE A 84 1.69 -3.09 0.06
N ASN A 85 0.62 -3.48 -0.61
CA ASN A 85 -0.09 -4.71 -0.28
C ASN A 85 0.56 -5.90 -1.01
N ASP A 86 0.34 -7.12 -0.52
CA ASP A 86 0.82 -8.35 -1.14
C ASP A 86 0.12 -8.67 -2.49
N ASP A 87 -0.94 -7.95 -2.84
CA ASP A 87 -1.65 -8.04 -4.11
C ASP A 87 -1.20 -7.01 -5.17
N ASN A 88 -0.03 -6.41 -5.00
CA ASN A 88 0.62 -5.57 -6.00
C ASN A 88 1.70 -6.31 -6.78
N VAL A 89 1.80 -6.04 -8.09
CA VAL A 89 2.92 -6.43 -8.95
C VAL A 89 3.68 -5.17 -9.34
N LEU A 90 4.96 -5.11 -8.98
CA LEU A 90 5.79 -3.92 -9.15
C LEU A 90 6.32 -3.84 -10.60
N CYS A 91 6.34 -2.64 -11.16
CA CYS A 91 6.90 -2.37 -12.47
C CYS A 91 8.45 -2.36 -12.47
N LYS A 92 9.07 -2.40 -13.65
CA LYS A 92 10.53 -2.28 -13.76
C LYS A 92 11.02 -0.93 -13.25
N ASP A 93 12.16 -0.96 -12.55
CA ASP A 93 12.82 0.20 -11.95
C ASP A 93 11.94 0.94 -10.92
N TRP A 94 11.07 0.21 -10.21
CA TRP A 94 10.15 0.77 -9.23
C TRP A 94 10.87 1.62 -8.17
N ASP A 95 12.04 1.20 -7.75
CA ASP A 95 12.87 1.89 -6.75
C ASP A 95 13.44 3.22 -7.29
N LYS A 96 13.86 3.23 -8.54
CA LYS A 96 14.37 4.44 -9.21
C LYS A 96 13.25 5.47 -9.38
N ILE A 97 12.06 5.04 -9.75
CA ILE A 97 10.87 5.91 -9.87
C ILE A 97 10.57 6.60 -8.54
N ILE A 98 10.63 5.85 -7.43
CA ILE A 98 10.42 6.42 -6.10
C ILE A 98 11.54 7.43 -5.76
N GLU A 99 12.79 7.10 -6.01
CA GLU A 99 13.92 8.01 -5.73
C GLU A 99 13.89 9.30 -6.56
N GLU A 100 13.33 9.26 -7.77
CA GLU A 100 13.20 10.44 -8.62
C GLU A 100 12.07 11.40 -8.19
N ASP A 101 10.95 10.86 -7.71
CA ASP A 101 9.74 11.65 -7.48
C ASP A 101 9.39 11.88 -6.01
N LEU A 102 10.03 11.16 -5.09
CA LEU A 102 9.84 11.38 -3.66
C LEU A 102 10.68 12.56 -3.17
N HIS A 103 10.04 13.55 -2.60
CA HIS A 103 10.67 14.75 -2.04
C HIS A 103 10.46 14.83 -0.52
N PRO A 104 11.31 15.56 0.22
CA PRO A 104 11.12 15.76 1.65
C PRO A 104 9.74 16.34 2.00
N GLY A 105 9.10 15.74 2.98
CA GLY A 105 7.76 16.13 3.44
C GLY A 105 6.62 15.74 2.50
N ASN A 106 6.91 14.91 1.48
CA ASN A 106 5.91 14.39 0.55
C ASN A 106 5.60 12.91 0.79
N VAL A 107 4.37 12.52 0.57
CA VAL A 107 3.91 11.14 0.45
C VAL A 107 3.65 10.87 -1.02
N LEU A 108 4.41 9.96 -1.60
CA LEU A 108 4.34 9.62 -3.01
C LEU A 108 3.51 8.34 -3.22
N THR A 109 2.36 8.46 -3.83
CA THR A 109 1.58 7.31 -4.33
C THR A 109 2.11 6.88 -5.69
N ILE A 110 2.25 5.57 -5.90
CA ILE A 110 2.58 5.00 -7.21
C ILE A 110 1.26 4.65 -7.91
N ASN A 111 1.11 5.05 -9.17
CA ASN A 111 -0.08 4.73 -9.94
C ASN A 111 -0.27 3.23 -10.06
N GLN A 112 -1.53 2.84 -10.29
CA GLN A 112 -1.91 1.44 -10.46
C GLN A 112 -2.51 1.17 -11.84
N ILE A 113 -2.51 -0.10 -12.23
CA ILE A 113 -3.35 -0.66 -13.28
C ILE A 113 -4.37 -1.56 -12.60
N GLU A 114 -5.65 -1.30 -12.84
CA GLU A 114 -6.74 -2.08 -12.27
C GLU A 114 -7.26 -3.12 -13.27
N PRO A 115 -7.62 -4.34 -12.83
CA PRO A 115 -8.20 -5.35 -13.72
C PRO A 115 -9.59 -4.95 -14.21
N THR A 116 -10.35 -4.26 -13.38
CA THR A 116 -11.74 -3.88 -13.67
C THR A 116 -12.06 -2.52 -13.09
N GLY A 117 -12.58 -1.62 -13.95
CA GLY A 117 -12.96 -0.28 -13.53
C GLY A 117 -11.77 0.63 -13.21
N PRO A 118 -11.94 1.93 -13.40
CA PRO A 118 -10.82 2.89 -13.30
C PRO A 118 -10.37 3.21 -11.87
N GLY A 119 -10.97 2.61 -10.85
CA GLY A 119 -10.66 2.92 -9.47
C GLY A 119 -10.92 4.38 -9.09
N MET A 120 -10.37 4.80 -7.94
CA MET A 120 -10.62 6.11 -7.33
C MET A 120 -9.96 7.27 -8.10
N PHE A 121 -8.83 7.03 -8.76
CA PHE A 121 -8.03 8.05 -9.44
C PHE A 121 -8.05 7.93 -10.98
N ASN A 122 -9.04 7.25 -11.55
CA ASN A 122 -9.09 6.97 -12.99
C ASN A 122 -7.82 6.24 -13.48
N PHE A 123 -7.38 5.25 -12.73
CA PHE A 123 -6.25 4.42 -13.13
C PHE A 123 -6.49 3.72 -14.47
N PRO A 124 -5.44 3.42 -15.23
CA PRO A 124 -5.53 2.56 -16.41
C PRO A 124 -6.20 1.23 -16.07
N VAL A 125 -7.03 0.74 -16.96
CA VAL A 125 -7.74 -0.53 -16.82
C VAL A 125 -7.23 -1.53 -17.82
N LYS A 126 -6.65 -2.61 -17.34
CA LYS A 126 -6.27 -3.76 -18.16
C LYS A 126 -6.14 -4.99 -17.29
N ASP A 127 -6.82 -6.07 -17.69
CA ASP A 127 -6.78 -7.35 -17.00
C ASP A 127 -5.63 -8.22 -17.57
N PHE A 128 -4.74 -8.64 -16.68
CA PHE A 128 -3.64 -9.56 -16.98
C PHE A 128 -3.87 -10.96 -16.41
N GLY A 129 -5.06 -11.26 -15.95
CA GLY A 129 -5.47 -12.55 -15.40
C GLY A 129 -5.41 -12.63 -13.88
N GLN A 130 -5.91 -13.76 -13.38
CA GLN A 130 -5.87 -14.09 -11.94
C GLN A 130 -4.45 -14.50 -11.53
N PRO A 131 -4.11 -14.53 -10.23
CA PRO A 131 -2.77 -14.85 -9.76
C PRO A 131 -2.16 -16.13 -10.37
N SER A 132 -2.94 -17.21 -10.48
CA SER A 132 -2.49 -18.48 -11.05
C SER A 132 -2.21 -18.43 -12.57
N GLU A 133 -2.75 -17.44 -13.27
CA GLU A 133 -2.69 -17.27 -14.73
C GLU A 133 -2.17 -15.89 -15.13
N PHE A 134 -1.52 -15.20 -14.21
CA PHE A 134 -1.07 -13.83 -14.44
C PHE A 134 -0.05 -13.73 -15.57
N LYS A 135 -0.37 -12.92 -16.55
CA LYS A 135 0.43 -12.70 -17.75
C LYS A 135 1.54 -11.71 -17.49
N TYR A 136 2.52 -12.15 -16.70
CA TYR A 136 3.61 -11.31 -16.19
C TYR A 136 4.39 -10.59 -17.30
N ASP A 137 4.76 -11.30 -18.36
CA ASP A 137 5.52 -10.72 -19.48
C ASP A 137 4.68 -9.70 -20.26
N GLU A 138 3.38 -9.98 -20.48
CA GLU A 138 2.45 -9.03 -21.12
C GLU A 138 2.31 -7.75 -20.28
N TYR A 139 2.26 -7.87 -18.96
CA TYR A 139 2.26 -6.72 -18.06
C TYR A 139 3.55 -5.89 -18.20
N LEU A 140 4.72 -6.54 -18.18
CA LEU A 140 6.02 -5.88 -18.33
C LEU A 140 6.23 -5.21 -19.69
N GLU A 141 5.59 -5.72 -20.75
CA GLU A 141 5.59 -5.09 -22.07
C GLU A 141 4.62 -3.92 -22.17
N TYR A 142 3.44 -4.04 -21.57
CA TYR A 142 2.40 -3.01 -21.62
C TYR A 142 2.69 -1.82 -20.73
N GLU A 143 3.11 -2.04 -19.48
CA GLU A 143 3.23 -1.01 -18.46
C GLU A 143 4.11 0.18 -18.92
N PRO A 144 5.28 -0.01 -19.56
CA PRO A 144 6.09 1.11 -20.06
C PRO A 144 5.39 1.95 -21.12
N THR A 145 4.43 1.40 -21.86
CA THR A 145 3.72 2.12 -22.94
C THR A 145 2.76 3.20 -22.44
N ILE A 146 2.37 3.11 -21.14
CA ILE A 146 1.44 4.05 -20.51
C ILE A 146 2.14 5.04 -19.56
N ARG A 147 3.46 4.93 -19.40
CA ARG A 147 4.24 5.84 -18.55
C ARG A 147 4.25 7.27 -19.09
N HIS A 148 4.19 8.23 -18.20
CA HIS A 148 4.43 9.63 -18.54
C HIS A 148 5.03 10.39 -17.35
N SER A 149 5.67 11.53 -17.61
CA SER A 149 6.39 12.31 -16.60
C SER A 149 5.50 13.15 -15.67
N ARG A 150 4.18 13.07 -15.81
CA ARG A 150 3.26 13.86 -15.00
C ARG A 150 3.27 13.40 -13.56
N LEU A 151 3.55 14.34 -12.65
CA LEU A 151 3.32 14.20 -11.23
C LEU A 151 2.01 14.94 -10.89
N THR A 152 1.05 14.21 -10.33
CA THR A 152 -0.23 14.79 -9.94
C THR A 152 -0.18 15.13 -8.45
N VAL A 153 -0.66 16.32 -8.07
CA VAL A 153 -0.74 16.74 -6.65
C VAL A 153 -2.06 16.26 -6.08
N ASP A 154 -2.13 14.97 -5.85
CA ASP A 154 -3.18 14.22 -5.18
C ASP A 154 -2.59 12.88 -4.74
N GLY A 155 -3.31 12.12 -3.98
CA GLY A 155 -2.83 10.81 -3.54
C GLY A 155 -3.30 10.50 -2.13
N GLY A 156 -2.58 9.63 -1.44
CA GLY A 156 -2.97 9.16 -0.12
C GLY A 156 -3.74 7.85 -0.20
N ILE A 157 -3.24 6.90 -1.00
CA ILE A 157 -3.65 5.50 -1.04
C ILE A 157 -2.42 4.58 -1.18
N PHE A 158 -2.61 3.30 -0.95
CA PHE A 158 -1.63 2.27 -1.30
C PHE A 158 -1.54 2.09 -2.83
N PRO A 159 -0.34 1.78 -3.37
CA PRO A 159 0.96 1.75 -2.70
C PRO A 159 1.54 3.15 -2.54
N PHE A 160 2.33 3.38 -1.49
CA PHE A 160 2.94 4.68 -1.30
C PHE A 160 4.36 4.59 -0.71
N ALA A 161 5.16 5.64 -0.96
CA ALA A 161 6.48 5.82 -0.39
C ALA A 161 6.57 7.15 0.38
N MET A 162 7.39 7.17 1.44
CA MET A 162 7.60 8.34 2.27
C MET A 162 8.87 8.22 3.12
N SER A 163 9.21 9.28 3.85
CA SER A 163 10.23 9.22 4.91
C SER A 163 9.75 8.35 6.08
N LYS A 164 10.62 7.45 6.55
CA LYS A 164 10.40 6.68 7.79
C LYS A 164 10.20 7.61 8.98
N GLN A 165 10.98 8.70 9.05
CA GLN A 165 10.85 9.69 10.12
C GLN A 165 9.44 10.30 10.16
N ASP A 166 8.86 10.66 9.02
CA ASP A 166 7.51 11.21 8.95
C ASP A 166 6.44 10.19 9.37
N TYR A 167 6.61 8.93 8.95
CA TYR A 167 5.77 7.82 9.39
C TYR A 167 5.78 7.68 10.91
N MET A 168 6.97 7.67 11.52
CA MET A 168 7.13 7.54 12.97
C MET A 168 6.58 8.75 13.72
N THR A 169 6.70 9.95 13.18
CA THR A 169 6.22 11.20 13.79
C THR A 169 4.72 11.19 14.00
N VAL A 170 3.95 10.60 13.07
CA VAL A 170 2.49 10.47 13.23
C VAL A 170 2.06 9.20 13.97
N GLY A 171 3.04 8.41 14.47
CA GLY A 171 2.79 7.18 15.22
C GLY A 171 2.36 5.99 14.38
N GLY A 172 2.62 6.00 13.07
CA GLY A 172 2.23 4.92 12.16
C GLY A 172 0.72 4.75 12.02
N PHE A 173 0.29 3.56 11.63
CA PHE A 173 -1.13 3.19 11.57
C PHE A 173 -1.69 2.99 12.98
N ASP A 174 -2.92 3.44 13.21
CA ASP A 174 -3.60 3.25 14.49
C ASP A 174 -4.13 1.81 14.62
N THR A 175 -3.59 1.07 15.59
CA THR A 175 -3.93 -0.33 15.82
C THR A 175 -5.31 -0.54 16.46
N MET A 176 -6.01 0.52 16.83
CA MET A 176 -7.41 0.42 17.27
C MET A 176 -8.35 0.06 16.14
N TYR A 177 -7.98 0.37 14.88
CA TYR A 177 -8.72 -0.11 13.73
C TYR A 177 -8.48 -1.61 13.56
N GLN A 178 -9.49 -2.41 13.82
CA GLN A 178 -9.44 -3.87 13.62
C GLN A 178 -9.95 -4.26 12.22
N SER A 179 -9.75 -3.38 11.25
CA SER A 179 -10.23 -3.50 9.88
C SER A 179 -9.12 -3.10 8.92
N PRO A 180 -8.96 -3.80 7.80
CA PRO A 180 -8.08 -3.33 6.73
C PRO A 180 -8.68 -2.12 5.97
N PHE A 181 -9.94 -1.78 6.25
CA PHE A 181 -10.62 -0.62 5.67
C PHE A 181 -10.51 0.59 6.59
N ILE A 182 -10.48 1.80 6.00
CA ILE A 182 -10.54 3.09 6.71
C ILE A 182 -9.27 3.46 7.49
N CYS A 183 -8.49 2.51 7.94
CA CYS A 183 -7.25 2.76 8.68
C CYS A 183 -6.21 3.58 7.88
N ASP A 184 -6.22 3.45 6.57
CA ASP A 184 -5.42 4.24 5.64
C ASP A 184 -5.86 5.70 5.62
N TRP A 185 -7.15 5.98 5.66
CA TRP A 185 -7.67 7.36 5.73
C TRP A 185 -7.29 8.04 7.04
N ASP A 186 -7.34 7.31 8.17
CA ASP A 186 -6.84 7.82 9.44
C ASP A 186 -5.34 8.18 9.36
N PHE A 187 -4.56 7.29 8.78
CA PHE A 187 -3.13 7.49 8.63
C PHE A 187 -2.80 8.70 7.74
N PHE A 188 -3.44 8.79 6.58
CA PHE A 188 -3.21 9.92 5.67
C PHE A 188 -3.72 11.25 6.23
N LEU A 189 -4.84 11.25 6.97
CA LEU A 189 -5.31 12.45 7.64
C LEU A 189 -4.31 12.94 8.71
N LYS A 190 -3.69 12.05 9.48
CA LYS A 190 -2.64 12.44 10.43
C LYS A 190 -1.46 13.11 9.71
N LEU A 191 -1.05 12.59 8.57
CA LEU A 191 0.02 13.18 7.76
C LEU A 191 -0.38 14.56 7.22
N GLU A 192 -1.59 14.70 6.70
CA GLU A 192 -2.13 15.98 6.21
C GLU A 192 -2.15 17.04 7.33
N LEU A 193 -2.61 16.69 8.51
CA LEU A 193 -2.63 17.58 9.69
C LEU A 193 -1.23 18.00 10.15
N THR A 194 -0.20 17.22 9.86
CA THR A 194 1.21 17.59 10.12
C THR A 194 1.86 18.34 8.96
N GLY A 195 1.07 18.76 7.97
CA GLY A 195 1.53 19.58 6.84
C GLY A 195 2.26 18.80 5.75
N LYS A 196 2.09 17.47 5.69
CA LYS A 196 2.65 16.68 4.60
C LYS A 196 1.86 16.90 3.32
N THR A 197 2.58 16.88 2.21
CA THR A 197 1.99 16.98 0.87
C THR A 197 1.82 15.60 0.26
N PHE A 198 0.92 15.48 -0.70
CA PHE A 198 0.66 14.25 -1.41
C PHE A 198 0.88 14.45 -2.90
N SER A 199 1.50 13.47 -3.52
CA SER A 199 1.64 13.42 -4.97
C SER A 199 1.51 11.99 -5.47
N ARG A 200 1.24 11.86 -6.78
CA ARG A 200 1.08 10.58 -7.43
C ARG A 200 1.87 10.57 -8.73
N THR A 201 2.75 9.57 -8.87
CA THR A 201 3.60 9.43 -10.05
C THR A 201 2.97 8.56 -11.13
N SER A 202 3.19 8.94 -12.38
CA SER A 202 2.86 8.14 -13.56
C SER A 202 4.09 7.66 -14.33
N LYS A 203 5.29 7.79 -13.74
CA LYS A 203 6.52 7.21 -14.29
C LYS A 203 6.56 5.69 -14.16
N GLY A 204 5.67 5.11 -13.34
CA GLY A 204 5.47 3.69 -13.18
C GLY A 204 4.08 3.37 -12.68
N HIS A 205 3.61 2.16 -13.00
CA HIS A 205 2.31 1.66 -12.60
C HIS A 205 2.45 0.26 -12.01
N PHE A 206 2.02 0.07 -10.77
CA PHE A 206 1.93 -1.27 -10.19
C PHE A 206 0.60 -1.90 -10.61
N TYR A 207 0.62 -3.19 -10.92
CA TYR A 207 -0.64 -3.90 -11.12
C TYR A 207 -1.25 -4.25 -9.76
N HIS A 208 -2.55 -4.08 -9.62
CA HIS A 208 -3.28 -4.36 -8.38
C HIS A 208 -4.36 -5.40 -8.64
N PHE A 209 -4.32 -6.52 -7.92
CA PHE A 209 -5.32 -7.60 -8.09
C PHE A 209 -6.72 -7.27 -7.51
N GLY A 210 -6.97 -6.03 -7.09
CA GLY A 210 -8.29 -5.57 -6.70
C GLY A 210 -8.75 -5.97 -5.30
N SER A 211 -7.86 -5.89 -4.31
CA SER A 211 -8.16 -6.25 -2.91
C SER A 211 -8.63 -7.71 -2.75
N THR A 212 -8.01 -8.62 -3.51
CA THR A 212 -8.42 -10.04 -3.57
C THR A 212 -8.37 -10.70 -2.21
N ALA A 213 -7.34 -10.42 -1.40
CA ALA A 213 -7.21 -10.98 -0.05
C ALA A 213 -8.32 -10.50 0.90
N THR A 214 -8.66 -9.21 0.87
CA THR A 214 -9.61 -8.60 1.81
C THR A 214 -11.07 -8.73 1.40
N LYS A 215 -11.37 -8.78 0.12
CA LYS A 215 -12.76 -8.86 -0.38
C LYS A 215 -13.19 -10.27 -0.74
N ASN A 216 -12.29 -11.00 -1.42
CA ASN A 216 -12.59 -12.31 -2.00
C ASN A 216 -11.82 -13.47 -1.35
N GLY A 217 -10.91 -13.17 -0.41
CA GLY A 217 -10.14 -14.16 0.33
C GLY A 217 -10.98 -14.97 1.32
N LYS A 218 -10.35 -15.97 1.94
CA LYS A 218 -11.01 -16.90 2.90
C LYS A 218 -11.77 -16.17 4.02
N ASP A 219 -11.29 -15.02 4.44
CA ASP A 219 -11.83 -14.23 5.55
C ASP A 219 -12.51 -12.92 5.09
N GLY A 220 -12.79 -12.77 3.80
CA GLY A 220 -13.34 -11.54 3.20
C GLY A 220 -14.65 -11.08 3.82
N ALA A 221 -15.56 -12.01 4.13
CA ALA A 221 -16.82 -11.69 4.82
C ALA A 221 -16.59 -11.15 6.24
N MET A 222 -15.59 -11.69 6.96
CA MET A 222 -15.20 -11.22 8.29
C MET A 222 -14.63 -9.79 8.19
N PHE A 223 -13.73 -9.54 7.25
CA PHE A 223 -13.17 -8.19 7.05
C PHE A 223 -14.25 -7.18 6.69
N LYS A 224 -15.16 -7.53 5.79
CA LYS A 224 -16.28 -6.65 5.41
C LYS A 224 -17.16 -6.28 6.60
N ALA A 225 -17.36 -7.19 7.54
CA ALA A 225 -18.12 -6.91 8.76
C ALA A 225 -17.44 -5.90 9.69
N THR A 226 -16.13 -5.69 9.57
CA THR A 226 -15.37 -4.71 10.39
C THR A 226 -15.38 -3.29 9.81
N GLU A 227 -15.87 -3.08 8.59
CA GLU A 227 -15.87 -1.76 7.93
C GLU A 227 -16.74 -0.73 8.66
N GLY A 228 -17.96 -1.13 9.07
CA GLY A 228 -18.88 -0.27 9.82
C GLY A 228 -18.29 0.22 11.15
N PRO A 229 -17.83 -0.68 12.04
CA PRO A 229 -17.16 -0.30 13.27
C PRO A 229 -15.92 0.59 13.06
N ALA A 230 -15.15 0.36 11.99
CA ALA A 230 -14.02 1.21 11.64
C ALA A 230 -14.47 2.62 11.23
N ALA A 231 -15.56 2.73 10.49
CA ALA A 231 -16.14 4.02 10.13
C ALA A 231 -16.64 4.79 11.34
N ASP A 232 -17.26 4.11 12.30
CA ASP A 232 -17.72 4.71 13.56
C ASP A 232 -16.55 5.19 14.43
N LEU A 233 -15.44 4.40 14.49
CA LEU A 233 -14.22 4.81 15.17
C LEU A 233 -13.59 6.06 14.51
N PHE A 234 -13.56 6.11 13.19
CA PHE A 234 -13.04 7.27 12.46
C PHE A 234 -13.87 8.52 12.78
N GLU A 235 -15.20 8.42 12.73
CA GLU A 235 -16.08 9.53 13.08
C GLU A 235 -15.91 9.96 14.55
N TYR A 236 -15.82 9.01 15.47
CA TYR A 236 -15.56 9.31 16.88
C TYR A 236 -14.24 10.07 17.07
N LYS A 237 -13.20 9.65 16.37
CA LYS A 237 -11.86 10.24 16.48
C LYS A 237 -11.75 11.63 15.84
N TRP A 238 -12.37 11.80 14.67
CA TRP A 238 -12.17 12.97 13.83
C TRP A 238 -13.39 13.89 13.70
N GLY A 239 -14.54 13.49 14.17
CA GLY A 239 -15.79 14.27 14.09
C GLY A 239 -16.37 14.36 12.69
N ILE A 240 -15.90 13.52 11.75
CA ILE A 240 -16.33 13.49 10.34
C ILE A 240 -16.48 12.07 9.85
N ARG A 241 -17.51 11.79 9.06
CA ARG A 241 -17.72 10.48 8.42
C ARG A 241 -16.66 10.17 7.37
N PRO A 242 -16.15 8.92 7.31
CA PRO A 242 -15.13 8.52 6.33
C PRO A 242 -15.54 8.80 4.89
N LYS A 243 -16.81 8.59 4.53
CA LYS A 243 -17.32 8.84 3.17
C LYS A 243 -17.17 10.31 2.75
N LEU A 244 -17.42 11.25 3.66
CA LEU A 244 -17.22 12.67 3.42
C LEU A 244 -15.73 12.99 3.33
N TYR A 245 -14.93 12.37 4.18
CA TYR A 245 -13.49 12.48 4.11
C TYR A 245 -12.96 11.98 2.75
N ALA A 246 -13.32 10.77 2.33
CA ALA A 246 -12.85 10.20 1.06
C ALA A 246 -13.20 11.05 -0.16
N ASN A 247 -14.40 11.64 -0.18
CA ASN A 247 -14.83 12.50 -1.29
C ASN A 247 -14.02 13.80 -1.39
N ASN A 248 -13.45 14.25 -0.29
CA ASN A 248 -12.75 15.54 -0.20
C ASN A 248 -11.24 15.39 -0.04
N SER A 249 -10.78 14.42 0.75
CA SER A 249 -9.37 14.28 1.15
C SER A 249 -8.47 13.66 0.10
N HIS A 250 -9.02 12.86 -0.79
CA HIS A 250 -8.26 12.42 -1.96
C HIS A 250 -7.99 13.56 -2.95
N ASN A 251 -8.49 14.74 -2.64
CA ASN A 251 -8.10 15.97 -3.28
C ASN A 251 -7.57 16.97 -2.22
N PRO A 252 -6.30 16.87 -1.82
CA PRO A 252 -5.71 17.75 -0.79
C PRO A 252 -5.77 19.24 -1.14
N LYS A 253 -6.17 19.60 -2.37
CA LYS A 253 -6.36 20.99 -2.78
C LYS A 253 -7.58 21.64 -2.12
N THR A 254 -8.53 20.90 -1.60
CA THR A 254 -9.75 21.52 -1.06
C THR A 254 -9.54 22.08 0.33
N GLY A 255 -8.65 21.53 1.14
CA GLY A 255 -8.43 21.97 2.54
C GLY A 255 -9.69 22.05 3.41
N GLU A 256 -10.84 21.64 2.86
CA GLU A 256 -12.15 21.80 3.50
C GLU A 256 -12.33 20.84 4.68
N ILE A 257 -11.64 19.69 4.64
CA ILE A 257 -11.67 18.71 5.75
C ILE A 257 -11.02 19.30 7.00
N ILE A 258 -9.89 19.95 6.84
CA ILE A 258 -9.18 20.60 7.98
C ILE A 258 -10.03 21.72 8.57
N LYS A 259 -10.83 22.41 7.76
CA LYS A 259 -11.75 23.45 8.25
C LYS A 259 -12.97 22.89 9.00
N GLY A 260 -13.34 21.66 8.75
CA GLY A 260 -14.46 20.98 9.42
C GLY A 260 -14.07 20.29 10.74
N ILE A 261 -12.79 20.01 10.93
CA ILE A 261 -12.29 19.40 12.18
C ILE A 261 -12.17 20.51 13.22
N LYS A 262 -13.03 20.48 14.20
CA LYS A 262 -12.83 21.27 15.42
C LYS A 262 -11.77 20.58 16.24
N LEU A 263 -10.53 21.07 16.15
CA LEU A 263 -9.47 20.73 17.08
C LEU A 263 -9.78 21.28 18.45
#